data_948799c9f1717d6a55a7345c1e6d18c0
#
_entry.id   948799c9f1717d6a55a7345c1e6d18c0
#
_cell.length_a   1.000
_cell.length_b   1.000
_cell.length_c   1.000
_cell.angle_alpha   90.00
_cell.angle_beta   90.00
_cell.angle_gamma   90.00
#
_symmetry.space_group_name_H-M   'P 1'
#
loop_
_entity.id
_entity.type
_entity.pdbx_description
1 polymer ?
#
loop_
_entity_poly.entity_id
_entity_poly.type
_entity_poly.pdbx_seq_one_letter_code
_entity_poly.pdbx_strand_id
1 'polypeptide(L)'
;MLKVLEIENIAVIEKAAVRFDTGLNVLTGETGAGKSIVVDAINAILGERTSRELVRHGAPQAVVRAFFEGVDPAVQAVIGNLGLEPEADGSLVLYRRISAEGKSSCKINGAPCTVTMLRAVGNALVNIHGQHDSQTLLDPEAHVHFVDMLAESDRTLTAYQSVFHQFLSVRRRLKALTADEEDKENKLDLLNYQIKELEDADIQIGETERLNARRTELSEAEAVRVALQDVAYTVGGDEEFSGVCGYLRALAAKTAPYSSLQSSSEQLYALCDSAETCKDDAEQKLDALDADPEEQAQIEERLDQLYRLSLKYGATEQEMLGKLDEMRAQREEILFADRELETLSKSYDELLLQVQAAAENLTGERKQVAAKLEKEVCRELAYLDMPGIRFVVEFGKGKLSSIGQDTVQFLISTNPGEPPKPLAKIASGGELSRIMLAIKTILAHKDTVGTLIFDEIDTGVSGRASQKIGLKLRAVAEDTQVICVTHSAQIASLAGAHFLIQKQVKGERTYTHVQRLDFDGRARELARIMGGLEITPALLSTAEEMLRTAREG
;
A
#
# COMPACT_ATOMS: atom_id res chain seq x y z
N MET A 1 11.28 8.73 -29.88
CA MET A 1 10.43 9.46 -30.87
C MET A 1 9.79 8.49 -31.86
N LEU A 2 8.58 8.83 -32.38
CA LEU A 2 7.85 8.02 -33.35
C LEU A 2 8.50 8.12 -34.73
N LYS A 3 9.00 7.02 -35.26
CA LYS A 3 9.66 6.98 -36.61
C LYS A 3 8.74 6.53 -37.71
N VAL A 4 8.01 5.44 -37.49
CA VAL A 4 7.13 4.88 -38.50
C VAL A 4 5.78 4.54 -37.91
N LEU A 5 4.71 4.95 -38.57
CA LEU A 5 3.34 4.55 -38.30
C LEU A 5 2.78 3.80 -39.50
N GLU A 6 2.46 2.52 -39.32
CA GLU A 6 1.78 1.71 -40.32
C GLU A 6 0.32 1.52 -39.93
N ILE A 7 -0.55 1.76 -40.88
CA ILE A 7 -2.00 1.69 -40.74
C ILE A 7 -2.57 0.76 -41.80
N GLU A 8 -3.36 -0.25 -41.39
CA GLU A 8 -4.05 -1.14 -42.28
C GLU A 8 -5.54 -1.25 -41.90
N ASN A 9 -6.42 -1.04 -42.87
CA ASN A 9 -7.87 -1.17 -42.77
C ASN A 9 -8.52 -0.35 -41.65
N ILE A 10 -8.11 0.93 -41.50
CA ILE A 10 -8.74 1.89 -40.61
C ILE A 10 -9.61 2.87 -41.39
N ALA A 11 -10.89 2.92 -41.10
CA ALA A 11 -11.88 3.78 -41.73
C ALA A 11 -11.73 3.80 -43.25
N VAL A 12 -11.30 4.91 -43.85
CA VAL A 12 -11.07 5.03 -45.32
C VAL A 12 -9.63 4.71 -45.75
N ILE A 13 -8.73 4.42 -44.79
CA ILE A 13 -7.35 4.01 -45.09
C ILE A 13 -7.31 2.49 -45.26
N GLU A 14 -6.94 2.00 -46.44
CA GLU A 14 -6.68 0.58 -46.64
C GLU A 14 -5.28 0.20 -46.18
N LYS A 15 -4.27 0.95 -46.63
CA LYS A 15 -2.88 0.79 -46.20
C LYS A 15 -2.15 2.12 -46.33
N ALA A 16 -1.47 2.53 -45.25
CA ALA A 16 -0.60 3.69 -45.24
C ALA A 16 0.61 3.44 -44.36
N ALA A 17 1.76 4.00 -44.75
CA ALA A 17 2.95 4.04 -43.90
C ALA A 17 3.48 5.46 -43.91
N VAL A 18 3.54 6.06 -42.70
CA VAL A 18 4.04 7.44 -42.49
C VAL A 18 5.38 7.34 -41.78
N ARG A 19 6.41 7.93 -42.40
CA ARG A 19 7.75 8.03 -41.79
C ARG A 19 7.98 9.45 -41.33
N PHE A 20 7.93 9.65 -40.02
CA PHE A 20 8.15 10.93 -39.40
C PHE A 20 9.64 11.23 -39.23
N ASP A 21 9.97 12.53 -39.34
CA ASP A 21 11.31 13.03 -39.05
C ASP A 21 11.41 13.54 -37.62
N THR A 22 12.59 13.87 -37.18
CA THR A 22 12.83 14.70 -35.99
C THR A 22 12.26 16.10 -36.21
N GLY A 23 12.00 16.84 -35.13
CA GLY A 23 11.49 18.20 -35.24
C GLY A 23 10.02 18.29 -35.61
N LEU A 24 9.64 19.35 -36.33
CA LEU A 24 8.25 19.66 -36.66
C LEU A 24 7.78 18.92 -37.93
N ASN A 25 6.85 18.01 -37.74
CA ASN A 25 6.14 17.26 -38.79
C ASN A 25 4.73 17.83 -38.91
N VAL A 26 4.32 18.20 -40.12
CA VAL A 26 2.98 18.75 -40.37
C VAL A 26 2.20 17.86 -41.34
N LEU A 27 0.94 17.62 -40.98
CA LEU A 27 -0.03 16.91 -41.81
C LEU A 27 -1.09 17.90 -42.29
N THR A 28 -1.21 18.01 -43.62
CA THR A 28 -2.28 18.81 -44.26
C THR A 28 -3.17 17.91 -45.15
N GLY A 29 -4.26 18.43 -45.62
CA GLY A 29 -5.20 17.75 -46.49
C GLY A 29 -6.61 18.33 -46.39
N GLU A 30 -7.52 17.84 -47.19
CA GLU A 30 -8.91 18.27 -47.20
C GLU A 30 -9.62 17.88 -45.90
N THR A 31 -10.63 18.68 -45.49
CA THR A 31 -11.52 18.36 -44.38
C THR A 31 -12.22 17.01 -44.64
N GLY A 32 -12.18 16.09 -43.67
CA GLY A 32 -12.70 14.74 -43.88
C GLY A 32 -11.82 13.79 -44.72
N ALA A 33 -10.62 14.23 -45.16
CA ALA A 33 -9.70 13.42 -45.98
C ALA A 33 -8.98 12.33 -45.21
N GLY A 34 -9.12 12.24 -43.91
CA GLY A 34 -8.47 11.24 -43.09
C GLY A 34 -7.39 11.77 -42.17
N LYS A 35 -7.28 13.10 -41.98
CA LYS A 35 -6.34 13.69 -41.01
C LYS A 35 -6.60 13.16 -39.60
N SER A 36 -7.86 13.26 -39.12
CA SER A 36 -8.28 12.72 -37.83
C SER A 36 -8.09 11.20 -37.77
N ILE A 37 -8.19 10.48 -38.89
CA ILE A 37 -7.99 9.02 -38.93
C ILE A 37 -6.53 8.65 -38.60
N VAL A 38 -5.55 9.47 -39.01
CA VAL A 38 -4.15 9.25 -38.61
C VAL A 38 -3.97 9.44 -37.11
N VAL A 39 -4.62 10.47 -36.53
CA VAL A 39 -4.64 10.70 -35.09
C VAL A 39 -5.38 9.57 -34.37
N ASP A 40 -6.52 9.11 -34.89
CA ASP A 40 -7.26 7.95 -34.37
C ASP A 40 -6.42 6.65 -34.40
N ALA A 41 -5.62 6.45 -35.45
CA ALA A 41 -4.70 5.32 -35.53
C ALA A 41 -3.60 5.42 -34.44
N ILE A 42 -3.08 6.63 -34.20
CA ILE A 42 -2.11 6.87 -33.12
C ILE A 42 -2.78 6.63 -31.74
N ASN A 43 -3.97 7.18 -31.50
CA ASN A 43 -4.74 6.90 -30.29
C ASN A 43 -4.97 5.40 -30.09
N ALA A 44 -5.30 4.69 -31.16
CA ALA A 44 -5.48 3.26 -31.09
C ALA A 44 -4.20 2.55 -30.66
N ILE A 45 -3.04 2.84 -31.27
CA ILE A 45 -1.78 2.19 -30.92
C ILE A 45 -1.26 2.56 -29.53
N LEU A 46 -1.62 3.73 -29.01
CA LEU A 46 -1.28 4.15 -27.65
C LEU A 46 -2.18 3.52 -26.57
N GLY A 47 -3.14 2.68 -26.94
CA GLY A 47 -3.96 1.95 -25.97
C GLY A 47 -5.28 2.64 -25.59
N GLU A 48 -5.69 3.70 -26.31
CA GLU A 48 -6.96 4.33 -26.09
C GLU A 48 -8.16 3.43 -26.48
N ARG A 49 -9.34 3.77 -25.95
CA ARG A 49 -10.57 3.00 -26.27
C ARG A 49 -10.91 3.20 -27.73
N THR A 50 -11.10 2.10 -28.44
CA THR A 50 -11.47 2.11 -29.85
C THR A 50 -12.83 1.46 -30.04
N SER A 51 -13.64 2.03 -30.95
CA SER A 51 -14.88 1.40 -31.37
C SER A 51 -14.64 0.45 -32.55
N ARG A 52 -15.54 -0.49 -32.78
CA ARG A 52 -15.54 -1.33 -33.98
C ARG A 52 -15.68 -0.52 -35.28
N GLU A 53 -16.22 0.69 -35.20
CA GLU A 53 -16.38 1.61 -36.33
C GLU A 53 -15.05 2.11 -36.89
N LEU A 54 -13.96 1.96 -36.12
CA LEU A 54 -12.61 2.26 -36.60
C LEU A 54 -12.15 1.25 -37.71
N VAL A 55 -12.71 0.03 -37.69
CA VAL A 55 -12.39 -0.99 -38.72
C VAL A 55 -13.05 -0.62 -40.05
N ARG A 56 -12.28 -0.62 -41.12
CA ARG A 56 -12.75 -0.35 -42.50
C ARG A 56 -13.94 -1.27 -42.85
N HIS A 57 -15.01 -0.68 -43.37
CA HIS A 57 -16.18 -1.43 -43.78
C HIS A 57 -15.82 -2.56 -44.79
N GLY A 58 -16.22 -3.78 -44.44
CA GLY A 58 -15.92 -4.98 -45.23
C GLY A 58 -14.55 -5.62 -44.99
N ALA A 59 -13.71 -5.03 -44.09
CA ALA A 59 -12.47 -5.65 -43.66
C ALA A 59 -12.69 -6.49 -42.39
N PRO A 60 -12.00 -7.64 -42.24
CA PRO A 60 -12.13 -8.50 -41.06
C PRO A 60 -11.47 -7.90 -39.82
N GLN A 61 -10.50 -7.03 -40.03
CA GLN A 61 -9.71 -6.43 -38.93
C GLN A 61 -8.99 -5.16 -39.39
N ALA A 62 -8.69 -4.28 -38.44
CA ALA A 62 -7.76 -3.18 -38.57
C ALA A 62 -6.45 -3.51 -37.84
N VAL A 63 -5.32 -3.02 -38.35
CA VAL A 63 -4.00 -3.19 -37.74
C VAL A 63 -3.26 -1.86 -37.71
N VAL A 64 -2.67 -1.54 -36.57
CA VAL A 64 -1.75 -0.40 -36.41
C VAL A 64 -0.43 -0.94 -35.88
N ARG A 65 0.68 -0.44 -36.43
CA ARG A 65 2.03 -0.63 -35.91
C ARG A 65 2.72 0.71 -35.79
N ALA A 66 3.39 0.91 -34.67
CA ALA A 66 4.20 2.10 -34.43
C ALA A 66 5.62 1.67 -34.02
N PHE A 67 6.59 2.25 -34.69
CA PHE A 67 8.00 2.02 -34.42
C PHE A 67 8.61 3.29 -33.85
N PHE A 68 9.21 3.18 -32.65
CA PHE A 68 9.86 4.26 -31.94
C PHE A 68 11.37 4.01 -31.88
N GLU A 69 12.16 5.08 -31.94
CA GLU A 69 13.61 5.07 -31.75
C GLU A 69 14.02 6.04 -30.63
N GLY A 70 15.15 5.75 -29.98
CA GLY A 70 15.68 6.60 -28.92
C GLY A 70 14.70 6.78 -27.77
N VAL A 71 14.15 5.67 -27.28
CA VAL A 71 13.19 5.67 -26.17
C VAL A 71 13.91 6.00 -24.88
N ASP A 72 13.36 6.97 -24.13
CA ASP A 72 13.93 7.44 -22.88
C ASP A 72 14.07 6.30 -21.84
N PRO A 73 15.14 6.27 -21.03
CA PRO A 73 15.31 5.30 -19.95
C PRO A 73 14.13 5.20 -18.99
N ALA A 74 13.39 6.30 -18.75
CA ALA A 74 12.18 6.28 -17.93
C ALA A 74 11.07 5.42 -18.54
N VAL A 75 10.90 5.44 -19.87
CA VAL A 75 9.96 4.58 -20.59
C VAL A 75 10.41 3.13 -20.56
N GLN A 76 11.72 2.88 -20.68
CA GLN A 76 12.28 1.52 -20.56
C GLN A 76 12.03 0.94 -19.16
N ALA A 77 12.13 1.76 -18.11
CA ALA A 77 11.77 1.36 -16.75
C ALA A 77 10.27 1.01 -16.63
N VAL A 78 9.37 1.77 -17.27
CA VAL A 78 7.93 1.43 -17.32
C VAL A 78 7.72 0.05 -17.97
N ILE A 79 8.40 -0.23 -19.09
CA ILE A 79 8.33 -1.54 -19.78
C ILE A 79 8.82 -2.67 -18.86
N GLY A 80 9.95 -2.48 -18.16
CA GLY A 80 10.50 -3.43 -17.19
C GLY A 80 9.56 -3.70 -16.02
N ASN A 81 8.93 -2.66 -15.46
CA ASN A 81 7.96 -2.78 -14.39
C ASN A 81 6.68 -3.56 -14.78
N LEU A 82 6.38 -3.60 -16.08
CA LEU A 82 5.28 -4.40 -16.62
C LEU A 82 5.68 -5.87 -16.90
N GLY A 83 6.91 -6.26 -16.56
CA GLY A 83 7.42 -7.61 -16.79
C GLY A 83 7.77 -7.91 -18.25
N LEU A 84 8.04 -6.87 -19.06
CA LEU A 84 8.45 -6.97 -20.44
C LEU A 84 9.93 -6.57 -20.57
N GLU A 85 10.64 -7.17 -21.55
CA GLU A 85 12.04 -6.83 -21.80
C GLU A 85 12.14 -5.64 -22.76
N PRO A 86 12.82 -4.52 -22.35
CA PRO A 86 13.13 -3.43 -23.26
C PRO A 86 14.26 -3.84 -24.22
N GLU A 87 14.22 -3.31 -25.46
CA GLU A 87 15.29 -3.53 -26.42
C GLU A 87 16.55 -2.74 -26.06
N ALA A 88 17.72 -3.36 -26.17
CA ALA A 88 19.01 -2.79 -25.77
C ALA A 88 19.41 -1.55 -26.60
N ASP A 89 18.93 -1.45 -27.85
CA ASP A 89 19.20 -0.32 -28.76
C ASP A 89 18.24 0.87 -28.56
N GLY A 90 17.33 0.78 -27.59
CA GLY A 90 16.33 1.81 -27.33
C GLY A 90 15.23 1.88 -28.40
N SER A 91 15.09 0.84 -29.22
CA SER A 91 13.95 0.72 -30.13
C SER A 91 12.73 0.14 -29.43
N LEU A 92 11.54 0.46 -29.95
CA LEU A 92 10.29 -0.05 -29.41
C LEU A 92 9.26 -0.21 -30.53
N VAL A 93 8.63 -1.37 -30.57
CA VAL A 93 7.55 -1.66 -31.51
C VAL A 93 6.24 -1.91 -30.78
N LEU A 94 5.26 -1.06 -31.03
CA LEU A 94 3.89 -1.26 -30.57
C LEU A 94 3.05 -1.84 -31.72
N TYR A 95 2.21 -2.80 -31.40
CA TYR A 95 1.28 -3.45 -32.32
C TYR A 95 -0.10 -3.54 -31.69
N ARG A 96 -1.12 -3.15 -32.47
CA ARG A 96 -2.52 -3.37 -32.09
C ARG A 96 -3.33 -3.84 -33.27
N ARG A 97 -4.13 -4.87 -33.05
CA ARG A 97 -5.10 -5.42 -33.98
C ARG A 97 -6.50 -5.32 -33.36
N ILE A 98 -7.46 -4.85 -34.17
CA ILE A 98 -8.87 -4.69 -33.77
C ILE A 98 -9.71 -5.48 -34.79
N SER A 99 -10.48 -6.47 -34.35
CA SER A 99 -11.38 -7.23 -35.22
C SER A 99 -12.67 -6.46 -35.47
N ALA A 100 -13.38 -6.80 -36.54
CA ALA A 100 -14.72 -6.26 -36.86
C ALA A 100 -15.76 -6.51 -35.76
N GLU A 101 -15.53 -7.50 -34.88
CA GLU A 101 -16.35 -7.80 -33.70
C GLU A 101 -15.97 -6.96 -32.48
N GLY A 102 -14.95 -6.09 -32.58
CA GLY A 102 -14.48 -5.23 -31.50
C GLY A 102 -13.46 -5.88 -30.55
N LYS A 103 -12.99 -7.12 -30.81
CA LYS A 103 -11.92 -7.73 -30.02
C LYS A 103 -10.57 -7.11 -30.37
N SER A 104 -9.78 -6.79 -29.32
CA SER A 104 -8.45 -6.18 -29.49
C SER A 104 -7.34 -7.12 -29.02
N SER A 105 -6.24 -7.19 -29.78
CA SER A 105 -5.00 -7.85 -29.35
C SER A 105 -3.82 -6.91 -29.54
N CYS A 106 -2.96 -6.84 -28.51
CA CYS A 106 -1.85 -5.92 -28.42
C CYS A 106 -0.53 -6.67 -28.25
N LYS A 107 0.57 -6.07 -28.73
CA LYS A 107 1.92 -6.55 -28.49
C LYS A 107 2.87 -5.37 -28.30
N ILE A 108 3.86 -5.55 -27.42
CA ILE A 108 5.00 -4.67 -27.22
C ILE A 108 6.25 -5.51 -27.52
N ASN A 109 7.10 -5.08 -28.44
CA ASN A 109 8.28 -5.83 -28.92
C ASN A 109 7.98 -7.30 -29.26
N GLY A 110 6.81 -7.55 -29.88
CA GLY A 110 6.38 -8.90 -30.21
C GLY A 110 5.75 -9.70 -29.05
N ALA A 111 5.96 -9.33 -27.82
CA ALA A 111 5.36 -9.96 -26.65
C ALA A 111 3.88 -9.56 -26.51
N PRO A 112 2.94 -10.49 -26.25
CA PRO A 112 1.54 -10.17 -26.01
C PRO A 112 1.37 -9.32 -24.75
N CYS A 113 0.50 -8.30 -24.81
CA CYS A 113 0.20 -7.44 -23.67
C CYS A 113 -1.29 -7.09 -23.59
N THR A 114 -1.73 -6.57 -22.47
CA THR A 114 -3.07 -6.03 -22.31
C THR A 114 -3.17 -4.60 -22.86
N VAL A 115 -4.40 -4.13 -23.14
CA VAL A 115 -4.63 -2.74 -23.54
C VAL A 115 -4.19 -1.75 -22.46
N THR A 116 -4.32 -2.12 -21.19
CA THR A 116 -3.87 -1.29 -20.05
C THR A 116 -2.35 -1.15 -20.02
N MET A 117 -1.60 -2.23 -20.25
CA MET A 117 -0.13 -2.18 -20.38
C MET A 117 0.29 -1.33 -21.57
N LEU A 118 -0.37 -1.52 -22.73
CA LEU A 118 -0.11 -0.72 -23.92
C LEU A 118 -0.34 0.77 -23.66
N ARG A 119 -1.41 1.13 -22.92
CA ARG A 119 -1.71 2.51 -22.54
C ARG A 119 -0.65 3.10 -21.60
N ALA A 120 -0.20 2.34 -20.61
CA ALA A 120 0.85 2.82 -19.70
C ALA A 120 2.14 3.19 -20.45
N VAL A 121 2.55 2.36 -21.41
CA VAL A 121 3.71 2.64 -22.27
C VAL A 121 3.41 3.77 -23.25
N GLY A 122 2.22 3.80 -23.84
CA GLY A 122 1.78 4.82 -24.79
C GLY A 122 1.80 6.23 -24.21
N ASN A 123 1.29 6.39 -23.01
CA ASN A 123 1.25 7.68 -22.29
C ASN A 123 2.66 8.20 -21.93
N ALA A 124 3.63 7.33 -21.76
CA ALA A 124 5.02 7.73 -21.54
C ALA A 124 5.77 8.10 -22.84
N LEU A 125 5.27 7.68 -24.01
CA LEU A 125 5.90 7.92 -25.31
C LEU A 125 5.39 9.15 -26.02
N VAL A 126 4.07 9.37 -25.99
CA VAL A 126 3.38 10.36 -26.82
C VAL A 126 2.31 11.08 -26.03
N ASN A 127 2.30 12.42 -26.11
CA ASN A 127 1.19 13.23 -25.64
C ASN A 127 0.43 13.81 -26.86
N ILE A 128 -0.89 13.60 -26.88
CA ILE A 128 -1.78 14.13 -27.92
C ILE A 128 -2.57 15.30 -27.33
N HIS A 129 -2.69 16.40 -28.07
CA HIS A 129 -3.41 17.61 -27.67
C HIS A 129 -4.42 17.99 -28.78
N GLY A 130 -5.73 17.94 -28.45
CA GLY A 130 -6.80 18.21 -29.39
C GLY A 130 -8.17 17.69 -28.91
N GLN A 131 -9.11 17.45 -29.84
CA GLN A 131 -10.46 16.96 -29.48
C GLN A 131 -10.50 15.57 -28.81
N HIS A 132 -9.43 14.80 -28.92
CA HIS A 132 -9.31 13.43 -28.35
C HIS A 132 -8.15 13.37 -27.32
N ASP A 133 -8.05 14.36 -26.49
CA ASP A 133 -6.91 14.63 -25.60
C ASP A 133 -6.49 13.47 -24.73
N SER A 134 -5.19 13.24 -24.62
CA SER A 134 -4.62 12.39 -23.58
C SER A 134 -4.69 13.17 -22.25
N GLN A 135 -5.44 12.64 -21.34
CA GLN A 135 -6.03 13.28 -20.16
C GLN A 135 -5.04 13.77 -19.09
N THR A 136 -3.71 13.66 -19.28
CA THR A 136 -2.75 13.89 -18.20
C THR A 136 -2.75 15.33 -17.67
N LEU A 137 -2.84 16.33 -18.55
CA LEU A 137 -2.89 17.75 -18.11
C LEU A 137 -4.31 18.20 -17.72
N LEU A 138 -5.33 17.43 -18.09
CA LEU A 138 -6.72 17.66 -17.66
C LEU A 138 -7.03 16.97 -16.33
N ASP A 139 -6.16 16.03 -15.91
CA ASP A 139 -6.29 15.29 -14.65
C ASP A 139 -5.73 16.12 -13.48
N PRO A 140 -6.56 16.56 -12.54
CA PRO A 140 -6.10 17.32 -11.38
C PRO A 140 -5.05 16.57 -10.54
N GLU A 141 -5.06 15.23 -10.52
CA GLU A 141 -4.09 14.43 -9.76
C GLU A 141 -2.66 14.55 -10.32
N ALA A 142 -2.53 14.85 -11.62
CA ALA A 142 -1.24 15.06 -12.27
C ALA A 142 -0.68 16.49 -12.08
N HIS A 143 -1.51 17.48 -11.72
CA HIS A 143 -1.08 18.90 -11.67
C HIS A 143 0.03 19.16 -10.65
N VAL A 144 0.03 18.46 -9.52
CA VAL A 144 1.10 18.55 -8.52
C VAL A 144 2.45 18.13 -9.10
N HIS A 145 2.47 17.10 -9.94
CA HIS A 145 3.68 16.61 -10.60
C HIS A 145 4.28 17.65 -11.57
N PHE A 146 3.44 18.36 -12.33
CA PHE A 146 3.92 19.45 -13.20
C PHE A 146 4.56 20.61 -12.41
N VAL A 147 4.01 20.94 -11.24
CA VAL A 147 4.63 21.93 -10.35
C VAL A 147 5.97 21.42 -9.82
N ASP A 148 6.04 20.15 -9.41
CA ASP A 148 7.26 19.53 -8.89
C ASP A 148 8.37 19.44 -9.96
N MET A 149 8.03 19.13 -11.21
CA MET A 149 8.98 19.13 -12.34
C MET A 149 9.64 20.51 -12.55
N LEU A 150 8.91 21.59 -12.32
CA LEU A 150 9.41 22.96 -12.45
C LEU A 150 10.21 23.42 -11.23
N ALA A 151 9.92 22.86 -10.06
CA ALA A 151 10.43 23.34 -8.79
C ALA A 151 11.91 23.03 -8.54
N GLU A 152 12.57 22.14 -9.31
CA GLU A 152 13.90 21.57 -9.00
C GLU A 152 13.97 21.00 -7.56
N SER A 153 12.82 20.67 -6.98
CA SER A 153 12.62 20.36 -5.56
C SER A 153 12.85 18.89 -5.23
N ASP A 154 13.62 18.14 -6.03
CA ASP A 154 13.94 16.74 -5.74
C ASP A 154 14.46 16.55 -4.31
N ARG A 155 15.21 17.55 -3.78
CA ARG A 155 15.75 17.50 -2.41
C ARG A 155 14.64 17.63 -1.36
N THR A 156 13.72 18.56 -1.50
CA THR A 156 12.66 18.82 -0.52
C THR A 156 11.63 17.72 -0.53
N LEU A 157 11.28 17.22 -1.72
CA LEU A 157 10.39 16.06 -1.86
C LEU A 157 11.03 14.80 -1.28
N THR A 158 12.31 14.54 -1.57
CA THR A 158 13.05 13.39 -1.03
C THR A 158 13.16 13.47 0.50
N ALA A 159 13.45 14.65 1.04
CA ALA A 159 13.50 14.88 2.49
C ALA A 159 12.14 14.61 3.14
N TYR A 160 11.05 15.12 2.56
CA TYR A 160 9.69 14.83 3.00
C TYR A 160 9.39 13.32 2.97
N GLN A 161 9.67 12.65 1.86
CA GLN A 161 9.43 11.22 1.69
C GLN A 161 10.17 10.37 2.73
N SER A 162 11.41 10.73 3.06
CA SER A 162 12.20 10.03 4.08
C SER A 162 11.49 10.05 5.43
N VAL A 163 11.04 11.23 5.89
CA VAL A 163 10.33 11.39 7.17
C VAL A 163 8.95 10.71 7.11
N PHE A 164 8.25 10.84 5.99
CA PHE A 164 6.94 10.22 5.78
C PHE A 164 6.99 8.68 5.83
N HIS A 165 8.03 8.07 5.26
CA HIS A 165 8.22 6.61 5.35
C HIS A 165 8.49 6.14 6.78
N GLN A 166 9.30 6.89 7.55
CA GLN A 166 9.52 6.60 8.96
C GLN A 166 8.20 6.70 9.74
N PHE A 167 7.43 7.78 9.55
CA PHE A 167 6.12 7.96 10.14
C PHE A 167 5.16 6.80 9.83
N LEU A 168 5.09 6.35 8.57
CA LEU A 168 4.23 5.23 8.17
C LEU A 168 4.65 3.91 8.83
N SER A 169 5.95 3.68 9.01
CA SER A 169 6.45 2.47 9.65
C SER A 169 6.04 2.41 11.13
N VAL A 170 6.23 3.52 11.85
CA VAL A 170 5.83 3.66 13.27
C VAL A 170 4.31 3.54 13.40
N ARG A 171 3.54 4.20 12.55
CA ARG A 171 2.08 4.12 12.54
C ARG A 171 1.55 2.70 12.33
N ARG A 172 2.17 1.93 11.42
CA ARG A 172 1.79 0.52 11.19
C ARG A 172 2.07 -0.34 12.42
N ARG A 173 3.24 -0.15 13.05
CA ARG A 173 3.62 -0.89 14.24
C ARG A 173 2.70 -0.56 15.42
N LEU A 174 2.43 0.71 15.66
CA LEU A 174 1.50 1.19 16.68
C LEU A 174 0.10 0.57 16.49
N LYS A 175 -0.43 0.60 15.27
CA LYS A 175 -1.74 0.02 14.95
C LYS A 175 -1.79 -1.50 15.19
N ALA A 176 -0.70 -2.21 14.94
CA ALA A 176 -0.62 -3.65 15.18
C ALA A 176 -0.63 -3.99 16.68
N LEU A 177 -0.03 -3.14 17.54
CA LEU A 177 0.02 -3.34 18.98
C LEU A 177 -1.29 -2.92 19.69
N THR A 178 -2.02 -1.95 19.14
CA THR A 178 -3.28 -1.44 19.74
C THR A 178 -4.53 -2.27 19.37
N ALA A 179 -4.41 -3.25 18.49
CA ALA A 179 -5.57 -4.02 18.02
C ALA A 179 -6.21 -4.93 19.10
N ASP A 180 -5.50 -5.22 20.23
CA ASP A 180 -5.90 -6.16 21.28
C ASP A 180 -5.93 -5.54 22.69
N GLU A 181 -6.12 -4.25 22.83
CA GLU A 181 -5.88 -3.52 24.11
C GLU A 181 -6.89 -3.86 25.21
N GLU A 182 -8.20 -4.02 24.90
CA GLU A 182 -9.23 -4.33 25.91
C GLU A 182 -9.06 -5.73 26.55
N ASP A 183 -8.55 -6.71 25.79
CA ASP A 183 -8.31 -8.06 26.29
C ASP A 183 -7.02 -8.18 27.12
N LYS A 184 -6.06 -7.28 26.94
CA LYS A 184 -4.76 -7.33 27.62
C LYS A 184 -4.82 -6.96 29.10
N GLU A 185 -5.57 -5.91 29.45
CA GLU A 185 -5.69 -5.43 30.83
C GLU A 185 -6.33 -6.49 31.72
N ASN A 186 -7.45 -7.08 31.28
CA ASN A 186 -8.11 -8.19 31.97
C ASN A 186 -7.20 -9.42 32.11
N LYS A 187 -6.42 -9.72 31.10
CA LYS A 187 -5.47 -10.84 31.10
C LYS A 187 -4.31 -10.58 32.06
N LEU A 188 -3.81 -9.35 32.12
CA LEU A 188 -2.75 -8.95 33.04
C LEU A 188 -3.20 -9.06 34.49
N ASP A 189 -4.40 -8.59 34.82
CA ASP A 189 -4.97 -8.68 36.16
C ASP A 189 -5.17 -10.13 36.59
N LEU A 190 -5.69 -10.96 35.70
CA LEU A 190 -5.85 -12.38 35.96
C LEU A 190 -4.49 -13.06 36.19
N LEU A 191 -3.49 -12.79 35.36
CA LEU A 191 -2.14 -13.33 35.50
C LEU A 191 -1.51 -12.90 36.84
N ASN A 192 -1.64 -11.62 37.21
CA ASN A 192 -1.10 -11.12 38.47
C ASN A 192 -1.73 -11.82 39.67
N TYR A 193 -3.06 -12.03 39.65
CA TYR A 193 -3.76 -12.77 40.69
C TYR A 193 -3.27 -14.21 40.80
N GLN A 194 -3.19 -14.92 39.68
CA GLN A 194 -2.78 -16.33 39.64
C GLN A 194 -1.31 -16.54 40.04
N ILE A 195 -0.42 -15.65 39.58
CA ILE A 195 0.99 -15.67 39.95
C ILE A 195 1.12 -15.47 41.45
N LYS A 196 0.41 -14.47 42.03
CA LYS A 196 0.44 -14.19 43.44
C LYS A 196 -0.10 -15.35 44.28
N GLU A 197 -1.20 -16.01 43.85
CA GLU A 197 -1.78 -17.17 44.55
C GLU A 197 -0.77 -18.32 44.64
N LEU A 198 0.01 -18.59 43.56
CA LEU A 198 1.04 -19.62 43.56
C LEU A 198 2.32 -19.22 44.30
N GLU A 199 2.73 -17.94 44.20
CA GLU A 199 3.90 -17.43 44.94
C GLU A 199 3.66 -17.42 46.45
N ASP A 200 2.49 -16.96 46.90
CA ASP A 200 2.09 -16.96 48.32
C ASP A 200 1.95 -18.39 48.89
N ALA A 201 1.69 -19.35 48.04
CA ALA A 201 1.59 -20.76 48.42
C ALA A 201 2.95 -21.45 48.66
N ASP A 202 4.05 -20.90 48.18
CA ASP A 202 5.43 -21.41 48.36
C ASP A 202 5.55 -22.94 48.21
N ILE A 203 5.14 -23.45 47.07
CA ILE A 203 5.06 -24.88 46.72
C ILE A 203 6.46 -25.45 46.55
N GLN A 204 6.73 -26.59 47.19
CA GLN A 204 8.00 -27.34 47.07
C GLN A 204 7.80 -28.70 46.39
N ILE A 205 8.71 -29.03 45.48
CA ILE A 205 8.67 -30.33 44.76
C ILE A 205 8.77 -31.47 45.76
N GLY A 206 7.84 -32.45 45.69
CA GLY A 206 7.77 -33.60 46.59
C GLY A 206 7.14 -33.30 47.96
N GLU A 207 6.56 -32.12 48.15
CA GLU A 207 5.92 -31.69 49.40
C GLU A 207 4.71 -32.60 49.71
N THR A 208 3.86 -32.85 48.74
CA THR A 208 2.66 -33.70 48.91
C THR A 208 3.01 -35.12 49.33
N GLU A 209 4.05 -35.70 48.72
CA GLU A 209 4.49 -37.06 49.09
C GLU A 209 5.02 -37.09 50.54
N ARG A 210 5.86 -36.12 50.92
CA ARG A 210 6.42 -35.99 52.26
C ARG A 210 5.33 -35.78 53.32
N LEU A 211 4.37 -34.89 53.06
CA LEU A 211 3.26 -34.64 53.97
C LEU A 211 2.33 -35.85 54.10
N ASN A 212 2.03 -36.56 53.02
CA ASN A 212 1.24 -37.80 53.08
C ASN A 212 1.95 -38.90 53.85
N ALA A 213 3.27 -39.08 53.69
CA ALA A 213 4.05 -40.05 54.49
C ALA A 213 3.98 -39.68 55.99
N ARG A 214 4.21 -38.42 56.32
CA ARG A 214 4.16 -37.94 57.72
C ARG A 214 2.74 -38.05 58.32
N ARG A 215 1.69 -37.73 57.55
CA ARG A 215 0.28 -37.94 57.96
C ARG A 215 -0.01 -39.39 58.26
N THR A 216 0.52 -40.32 57.47
CA THR A 216 0.35 -41.77 57.69
C THR A 216 1.04 -42.21 58.99
N GLU A 217 2.29 -41.75 59.21
CA GLU A 217 3.03 -42.03 60.46
C GLU A 217 2.26 -41.51 61.71
N LEU A 218 1.78 -40.25 61.67
CA LEU A 218 1.01 -39.67 62.77
C LEU A 218 -0.32 -40.40 63.01
N SER A 219 -1.02 -40.79 61.92
CA SER A 219 -2.26 -41.56 62.02
C SER A 219 -2.06 -42.97 62.61
N GLU A 220 -0.95 -43.64 62.26
CA GLU A 220 -0.56 -44.92 62.87
C GLU A 220 -0.19 -44.74 64.36
N ALA A 221 0.57 -43.68 64.66
CA ALA A 221 0.92 -43.34 66.06
C ALA A 221 -0.33 -43.06 66.90
N GLU A 222 -1.30 -42.29 66.35
CA GLU A 222 -2.57 -41.99 67.05
C GLU A 222 -3.40 -43.29 67.30
N ALA A 223 -3.46 -44.18 66.32
CA ALA A 223 -4.14 -45.46 66.48
C ALA A 223 -3.50 -46.32 67.58
N VAL A 224 -2.14 -46.31 67.62
CA VAL A 224 -1.39 -46.96 68.71
C VAL A 224 -1.63 -46.33 70.05
N ARG A 225 -1.67 -44.97 70.11
CA ARG A 225 -1.97 -44.19 71.32
C ARG A 225 -3.33 -44.56 71.89
N VAL A 226 -4.38 -44.58 71.05
CA VAL A 226 -5.73 -44.95 71.46
C VAL A 226 -5.75 -46.42 72.01
N ALA A 227 -5.09 -47.35 71.34
CA ALA A 227 -5.02 -48.72 71.80
C ALA A 227 -4.27 -48.88 73.13
N LEU A 228 -3.16 -48.15 73.33
CA LEU A 228 -2.42 -48.13 74.60
C LEU A 228 -3.21 -47.50 75.74
N GLN A 229 -3.94 -46.39 75.46
CA GLN A 229 -4.85 -45.82 76.44
C GLN A 229 -5.97 -46.76 76.89
N ASP A 230 -6.57 -47.46 75.92
CA ASP A 230 -7.58 -48.51 76.23
C ASP A 230 -7.02 -49.60 77.08
N VAL A 231 -5.79 -50.07 76.81
CA VAL A 231 -5.11 -51.10 77.66
C VAL A 231 -4.86 -50.53 79.06
N ALA A 232 -4.25 -49.36 79.17
CA ALA A 232 -3.95 -48.69 80.46
C ALA A 232 -5.24 -48.48 81.29
N TYR A 233 -6.30 -48.01 80.68
CA TYR A 233 -7.60 -47.76 81.29
C TYR A 233 -8.27 -49.08 81.70
N THR A 234 -8.37 -50.03 80.81
CA THR A 234 -9.04 -51.34 81.07
C THR A 234 -8.33 -52.13 82.17
N VAL A 235 -6.99 -52.14 82.15
CA VAL A 235 -6.20 -52.85 83.12
C VAL A 235 -6.10 -52.12 84.44
N GLY A 236 -5.79 -50.82 84.40
CA GLY A 236 -5.57 -50.01 85.59
C GLY A 236 -6.84 -49.52 86.29
N GLY A 237 -7.82 -49.11 85.47
CA GLY A 237 -9.03 -48.45 85.90
C GLY A 237 -8.83 -46.92 86.16
N ASP A 238 -9.86 -46.31 86.75
CA ASP A 238 -9.85 -44.92 87.22
C ASP A 238 -10.60 -44.80 88.57
N GLU A 239 -11.02 -43.61 88.94
CA GLU A 239 -11.74 -43.34 90.15
C GLU A 239 -13.10 -44.10 90.26
N GLU A 240 -13.78 -44.33 89.12
CA GLU A 240 -15.10 -44.95 89.05
C GLU A 240 -15.05 -46.44 88.68
N PHE A 241 -14.02 -46.84 87.95
CA PHE A 241 -13.83 -48.17 87.40
C PHE A 241 -12.54 -48.78 87.93
N SER A 242 -12.63 -49.89 88.74
CA SER A 242 -11.49 -50.54 89.41
C SER A 242 -10.49 -51.22 88.48
N GLY A 243 -10.74 -51.32 87.21
CA GLY A 243 -9.93 -52.03 86.26
C GLY A 243 -9.77 -53.52 86.55
N VAL A 244 -9.10 -54.22 85.61
CA VAL A 244 -8.83 -55.67 85.80
C VAL A 244 -7.97 -55.93 87.01
N CYS A 245 -6.96 -55.13 87.28
CA CYS A 245 -6.10 -55.26 88.45
C CYS A 245 -6.88 -55.11 89.73
N GLY A 246 -7.79 -54.14 89.86
CA GLY A 246 -8.64 -53.97 90.99
C GLY A 246 -9.57 -55.17 91.26
N TYR A 247 -10.18 -55.70 90.21
CA TYR A 247 -11.01 -56.94 90.33
C TYR A 247 -10.21 -58.13 90.71
N LEU A 248 -9.03 -58.38 90.12
CA LEU A 248 -8.16 -59.51 90.49
C LEU A 248 -7.69 -59.44 91.94
N ARG A 249 -7.30 -58.22 92.37
CA ARG A 249 -6.86 -57.99 93.75
C ARG A 249 -8.00 -58.18 94.75
N ALA A 250 -9.21 -57.74 94.43
CA ALA A 250 -10.39 -57.91 95.28
C ALA A 250 -10.78 -59.39 95.39
N LEU A 251 -10.66 -60.21 94.30
CA LEU A 251 -10.90 -61.65 94.28
C LEU A 251 -9.82 -62.40 95.03
N ALA A 252 -8.54 -62.02 94.85
CA ALA A 252 -7.42 -62.63 95.63
C ALA A 252 -7.61 -62.39 97.14
N ALA A 253 -7.96 -61.18 97.57
CA ALA A 253 -8.23 -60.87 98.97
C ALA A 253 -9.41 -61.64 99.50
N LYS A 254 -10.47 -61.90 98.73
CA LYS A 254 -11.63 -62.72 99.16
C LYS A 254 -11.27 -64.24 99.31
N THR A 255 -10.33 -64.72 98.53
CA THR A 255 -9.92 -66.15 98.58
C THR A 255 -8.78 -66.48 99.53
N ALA A 256 -7.93 -65.47 99.87
CA ALA A 256 -6.78 -65.55 100.78
C ALA A 256 -7.09 -66.17 102.19
N PRO A 257 -8.25 -65.90 102.81
CA PRO A 257 -8.55 -66.47 104.20
C PRO A 257 -8.79 -67.96 104.19
N TYR A 258 -9.02 -68.57 103.05
CA TYR A 258 -9.36 -69.99 102.94
C TYR A 258 -8.15 -70.85 102.53
N SER A 259 -7.67 -71.73 103.40
CA SER A 259 -6.52 -72.61 103.14
C SER A 259 -6.71 -73.51 101.91
N SER A 260 -7.95 -73.93 101.63
CA SER A 260 -8.31 -74.69 100.46
C SER A 260 -8.22 -73.93 99.11
N LEU A 261 -8.16 -72.63 99.17
CA LEU A 261 -8.11 -71.71 98.02
C LEU A 261 -6.81 -70.89 97.94
N GLN A 262 -5.83 -71.20 98.80
CA GLN A 262 -4.55 -70.53 98.84
C GLN A 262 -3.83 -70.52 97.52
N SER A 263 -3.75 -71.61 96.77
CA SER A 263 -3.16 -71.67 95.41
C SER A 263 -3.90 -70.78 94.41
N SER A 264 -5.22 -70.73 94.52
CA SER A 264 -6.01 -69.80 93.64
C SER A 264 -5.77 -68.36 94.00
N SER A 265 -5.61 -67.99 95.26
CA SER A 265 -5.27 -66.65 95.67
C SER A 265 -3.89 -66.17 95.20
N GLU A 266 -2.89 -67.04 95.32
CA GLU A 266 -1.53 -66.80 94.77
C GLU A 266 -1.52 -66.64 93.26
N GLN A 267 -2.28 -67.47 92.53
CA GLN A 267 -2.45 -67.31 91.07
C GLN A 267 -3.13 -65.97 90.69
N LEU A 268 -4.15 -65.57 91.44
CA LEU A 268 -4.82 -64.23 91.22
C LEU A 268 -3.89 -63.04 91.47
N TYR A 269 -3.03 -63.16 92.52
CA TYR A 269 -2.01 -62.11 92.73
C TYR A 269 -0.97 -62.11 91.62
N ALA A 270 -0.48 -63.25 91.18
CA ALA A 270 0.47 -63.34 90.05
C ALA A 270 -0.12 -62.82 88.74
N LEU A 271 -1.42 -63.04 88.49
CA LEU A 271 -2.14 -62.40 87.35
C LEU A 271 -2.27 -60.87 87.50
N CYS A 272 -2.51 -60.41 88.74
CA CYS A 272 -2.54 -58.97 89.00
C CYS A 272 -1.20 -58.29 88.71
N ASP A 273 -0.09 -58.87 89.21
CA ASP A 273 1.28 -58.37 88.96
C ASP A 273 1.62 -58.37 87.49
N SER A 274 1.21 -59.43 86.76
CA SER A 274 1.39 -59.45 85.28
C SER A 274 0.56 -58.40 84.54
N ALA A 275 -0.65 -58.18 85.04
CA ALA A 275 -1.52 -57.14 84.47
C ALA A 275 -0.99 -55.70 84.74
N GLU A 276 -0.47 -55.44 85.98
CA GLU A 276 0.20 -54.18 86.30
C GLU A 276 1.44 -53.94 85.43
N THR A 277 2.26 -54.96 85.21
CA THR A 277 3.40 -54.87 84.31
C THR A 277 2.97 -54.51 82.88
N CYS A 278 1.88 -55.14 82.41
CA CYS A 278 1.32 -54.82 81.10
C CYS A 278 0.80 -53.36 81.02
N LYS A 279 0.18 -52.85 82.10
CA LYS A 279 -0.24 -51.45 82.19
C LYS A 279 0.96 -50.48 82.15
N ASP A 280 1.99 -50.79 83.00
CA ASP A 280 3.19 -49.92 83.07
C ASP A 280 3.94 -49.91 81.70
N ASP A 281 4.02 -51.05 81.00
CA ASP A 281 4.59 -51.07 79.61
C ASP A 281 3.76 -50.25 78.61
N ALA A 282 2.43 -50.31 78.78
CA ALA A 282 1.55 -49.51 77.92
C ALA A 282 1.71 -47.97 78.20
N GLU A 283 1.79 -47.61 79.48
CA GLU A 283 2.01 -46.21 79.90
C GLU A 283 3.39 -45.72 79.45
N GLN A 284 4.45 -46.50 79.61
CA GLN A 284 5.79 -46.16 79.15
C GLN A 284 5.84 -45.94 77.60
N LYS A 285 5.16 -46.83 76.87
CA LYS A 285 5.06 -46.67 75.39
C LYS A 285 4.25 -45.48 75.01
N LEU A 286 3.20 -45.15 75.78
CA LEU A 286 2.36 -43.97 75.53
C LEU A 286 3.17 -42.69 75.69
N ASP A 287 4.02 -42.55 76.73
CA ASP A 287 4.89 -41.43 76.98
C ASP A 287 5.99 -41.27 75.92
N ALA A 288 6.39 -42.36 75.28
CA ALA A 288 7.40 -42.34 74.23
C ALA A 288 6.83 -42.10 72.81
N LEU A 289 5.50 -42.06 72.69
CA LEU A 289 4.84 -41.93 71.39
C LEU A 289 4.82 -40.45 70.95
N ASP A 290 5.40 -40.16 69.81
CA ASP A 290 5.37 -38.83 69.18
C ASP A 290 4.09 -38.71 68.32
N ALA A 291 2.98 -38.36 68.96
CA ALA A 291 1.70 -38.13 68.30
C ALA A 291 1.22 -36.72 68.65
N ASP A 292 1.52 -35.77 67.72
CA ASP A 292 1.14 -34.37 67.88
C ASP A 292 -0.13 -34.08 67.04
N PRO A 293 -1.31 -33.86 67.68
CA PRO A 293 -2.55 -33.55 66.97
C PRO A 293 -2.52 -32.21 66.26
N GLU A 294 -1.70 -31.23 66.75
CA GLU A 294 -1.59 -29.93 66.10
C GLU A 294 -0.79 -30.03 64.79
N GLU A 295 0.30 -30.84 64.80
CA GLU A 295 1.05 -31.14 63.57
C GLU A 295 0.15 -31.83 62.53
N GLN A 296 -0.67 -32.79 62.95
CA GLN A 296 -1.59 -33.50 62.03
C GLN A 296 -2.59 -32.52 61.39
N ALA A 297 -3.20 -31.63 62.19
CA ALA A 297 -4.13 -30.61 61.66
C ALA A 297 -3.46 -29.65 60.67
N GLN A 298 -2.22 -29.23 60.94
CA GLN A 298 -1.44 -28.38 60.01
C GLN A 298 -1.13 -29.10 58.71
N ILE A 299 -0.76 -30.38 58.77
CA ILE A 299 -0.51 -31.19 57.56
C ILE A 299 -1.78 -31.34 56.71
N GLU A 300 -2.94 -31.59 57.37
CA GLU A 300 -4.21 -31.73 56.65
C GLU A 300 -4.61 -30.41 55.96
N GLU A 301 -4.49 -29.28 56.66
CA GLU A 301 -4.75 -27.94 56.09
C GLU A 301 -3.81 -27.65 54.90
N ARG A 302 -2.53 -28.00 55.02
CA ARG A 302 -1.55 -27.79 53.93
C ARG A 302 -1.82 -28.72 52.73
N LEU A 303 -2.16 -29.97 52.95
CA LEU A 303 -2.56 -30.89 51.90
C LEU A 303 -3.84 -30.45 51.17
N ASP A 304 -4.82 -29.93 51.89
CA ASP A 304 -6.04 -29.35 51.31
C ASP A 304 -5.71 -28.11 50.45
N GLN A 305 -4.82 -27.24 50.91
CA GLN A 305 -4.34 -26.09 50.13
C GLN A 305 -3.66 -26.57 48.82
N LEU A 306 -2.72 -27.53 48.90
CA LEU A 306 -2.04 -28.05 47.74
C LEU A 306 -3.02 -28.76 46.77
N TYR A 307 -4.00 -29.49 47.29
CA TYR A 307 -5.04 -30.09 46.49
C TYR A 307 -5.90 -29.08 45.75
N ARG A 308 -6.31 -27.99 46.39
CA ARG A 308 -7.08 -26.90 45.74
C ARG A 308 -6.27 -26.25 44.61
N LEU A 309 -4.98 -26.05 44.82
CA LEU A 309 -4.09 -25.50 43.80
C LEU A 309 -3.87 -26.47 42.65
N SER A 310 -3.78 -27.78 42.96
CA SER A 310 -3.61 -28.81 41.92
C SER A 310 -4.78 -28.89 40.95
N LEU A 311 -6.00 -28.66 41.42
CA LEU A 311 -7.19 -28.59 40.56
C LEU A 311 -7.19 -27.42 39.58
N LYS A 312 -6.45 -26.32 39.89
CA LYS A 312 -6.40 -25.13 39.06
C LYS A 312 -5.20 -25.08 38.12
N TYR A 313 -4.03 -25.56 38.60
CA TYR A 313 -2.75 -25.22 37.97
C TYR A 313 -1.95 -26.42 37.46
N GLY A 314 -2.31 -27.64 37.87
CA GLY A 314 -1.62 -28.85 37.46
C GLY A 314 -1.60 -29.90 38.57
N ALA A 315 -1.62 -31.18 38.21
CA ALA A 315 -1.80 -32.28 39.14
C ALA A 315 -0.60 -32.52 40.08
N THR A 316 0.57 -32.04 39.74
CA THR A 316 1.82 -32.17 40.50
C THR A 316 2.42 -30.82 40.81
N GLU A 317 3.24 -30.73 41.88
CA GLU A 317 3.98 -29.51 42.23
C GLU A 317 4.85 -29.01 41.07
N GLN A 318 5.45 -29.92 40.31
CA GLN A 318 6.27 -29.59 39.15
C GLN A 318 5.46 -28.96 38.03
N GLU A 319 4.23 -29.44 37.78
CA GLU A 319 3.31 -28.82 36.83
C GLU A 319 2.82 -27.46 37.30
N MET A 320 2.50 -27.29 38.58
CA MET A 320 2.09 -26.03 39.17
C MET A 320 3.19 -24.96 39.07
N LEU A 321 4.44 -25.33 39.37
CA LEU A 321 5.61 -24.44 39.24
C LEU A 321 5.92 -24.14 37.77
N GLY A 322 5.81 -25.13 36.89
CA GLY A 322 5.92 -24.91 35.43
C GLY A 322 4.87 -23.93 34.92
N LYS A 323 3.64 -24.01 35.42
CA LYS A 323 2.56 -23.07 35.10
C LYS A 323 2.81 -21.67 35.63
N LEU A 324 3.41 -21.55 36.81
CA LEU A 324 3.86 -20.26 37.35
C LEU A 324 4.88 -19.59 36.43
N ASP A 325 5.86 -20.33 35.94
CA ASP A 325 6.88 -19.79 35.05
C ASP A 325 6.30 -19.40 33.68
N GLU A 326 5.36 -20.18 33.13
CA GLU A 326 4.61 -19.81 31.92
C GLU A 326 3.84 -18.50 32.11
N MET A 327 3.13 -18.35 33.22
CA MET A 327 2.35 -17.15 33.53
C MET A 327 3.25 -15.91 33.74
N ARG A 328 4.42 -16.09 34.38
CA ARG A 328 5.43 -15.03 34.50
C ARG A 328 5.94 -14.59 33.13
N ALA A 329 6.25 -15.52 32.25
CA ALA A 329 6.69 -15.22 30.88
C ALA A 329 5.61 -14.46 30.08
N GLN A 330 4.35 -14.90 30.17
CA GLN A 330 3.23 -14.20 29.52
C GLN A 330 3.03 -12.78 30.06
N ARG A 331 3.15 -12.57 31.37
CA ARG A 331 3.08 -11.23 31.99
C ARG A 331 4.19 -10.33 31.49
N GLU A 332 5.42 -10.83 31.45
CA GLU A 332 6.58 -10.08 30.93
C GLU A 332 6.40 -9.67 29.45
N GLU A 333 5.85 -10.57 28.64
CA GLU A 333 5.55 -10.27 27.23
C GLU A 333 4.55 -9.12 27.09
N ILE A 334 3.46 -9.13 27.90
CA ILE A 334 2.46 -8.06 27.90
C ILE A 334 3.09 -6.74 28.34
N LEU A 335 3.85 -6.73 29.43
CA LEU A 335 4.51 -5.53 29.95
C LEU A 335 5.57 -4.96 28.99
N PHE A 336 6.25 -5.82 28.24
CA PHE A 336 7.19 -5.39 27.21
C PHE A 336 6.45 -4.71 26.05
N ALA A 337 5.33 -5.30 25.59
CA ALA A 337 4.50 -4.70 24.54
C ALA A 337 3.96 -3.31 24.94
N ASP A 338 3.56 -3.12 26.20
CA ASP A 338 3.06 -1.83 26.69
C ASP A 338 4.16 -0.75 26.72
N ARG A 339 5.37 -1.10 27.12
CA ARG A 339 6.53 -0.18 27.05
C ARG A 339 6.90 0.17 25.61
N GLU A 340 6.84 -0.81 24.70
CA GLU A 340 7.04 -0.57 23.28
C GLU A 340 5.97 0.38 22.73
N LEU A 341 4.71 0.18 23.12
CA LEU A 341 3.58 1.02 22.71
C LEU A 341 3.75 2.47 23.18
N GLU A 342 4.15 2.71 24.42
CA GLU A 342 4.41 4.06 24.94
C GLU A 342 5.56 4.75 24.17
N THR A 343 6.63 4.02 23.87
CA THR A 343 7.77 4.53 23.12
C THR A 343 7.39 4.87 21.68
N LEU A 344 6.63 3.98 21.03
CA LEU A 344 6.14 4.19 19.67
C LEU A 344 5.12 5.33 19.60
N SER A 345 4.28 5.51 20.61
CA SER A 345 3.34 6.64 20.69
C SER A 345 4.07 7.98 20.73
N LYS A 346 5.10 8.12 21.56
CA LYS A 346 5.95 9.32 21.58
C LYS A 346 6.63 9.58 20.25
N SER A 347 7.21 8.52 19.67
CA SER A 347 7.86 8.61 18.35
C SER A 347 6.87 8.97 17.22
N TYR A 348 5.62 8.49 17.32
CA TYR A 348 4.55 8.84 16.38
C TYR A 348 4.22 10.33 16.42
N ASP A 349 4.07 10.91 17.61
CA ASP A 349 3.74 12.33 17.78
C ASP A 349 4.90 13.23 17.28
N GLU A 350 6.14 12.88 17.59
CA GLU A 350 7.32 13.60 17.11
C GLU A 350 7.44 13.54 15.57
N LEU A 351 7.29 12.36 15.00
CA LEU A 351 7.35 12.18 13.54
C LEU A 351 6.17 12.86 12.84
N LEU A 352 4.98 12.89 13.43
CA LEU A 352 3.84 13.61 12.89
C LEU A 352 4.13 15.11 12.75
N LEU A 353 4.72 15.73 13.77
CA LEU A 353 5.15 17.14 13.73
C LEU A 353 6.22 17.36 12.64
N GLN A 354 7.20 16.46 12.54
CA GLN A 354 8.25 16.56 11.52
C GLN A 354 7.69 16.43 10.09
N VAL A 355 6.78 15.47 9.86
CA VAL A 355 6.11 15.29 8.55
C VAL A 355 5.28 16.50 8.19
N GLN A 356 4.55 17.09 9.15
CA GLN A 356 3.76 18.31 8.92
C GLN A 356 4.66 19.49 8.55
N ALA A 357 5.74 19.70 9.28
CA ALA A 357 6.71 20.77 8.98
C ALA A 357 7.36 20.57 7.60
N ALA A 358 7.76 19.34 7.26
CA ALA A 358 8.32 19.03 5.95
C ALA A 358 7.29 19.22 4.82
N ALA A 359 6.02 18.88 5.04
CA ALA A 359 4.94 19.11 4.10
C ALA A 359 4.66 20.61 3.88
N GLU A 360 4.73 21.42 4.93
CA GLU A 360 4.56 22.88 4.81
C GLU A 360 5.71 23.54 4.05
N ASN A 361 6.95 23.07 4.25
CA ASN A 361 8.10 23.53 3.47
C ASN A 361 7.93 23.20 1.97
N LEU A 362 7.51 21.97 1.66
CA LEU A 362 7.23 21.54 0.28
C LEU A 362 6.11 22.40 -0.34
N THR A 363 5.02 22.65 0.41
CA THR A 363 3.94 23.55 -0.02
C THR A 363 4.45 24.96 -0.31
N GLY A 364 5.37 25.48 0.52
CA GLY A 364 5.97 26.80 0.33
C GLY A 364 6.75 26.91 -0.98
N GLU A 365 7.59 25.93 -1.31
CA GLU A 365 8.33 25.88 -2.58
C GLU A 365 7.38 25.76 -3.78
N ARG A 366 6.42 24.85 -3.71
CA ARG A 366 5.42 24.66 -4.77
C ARG A 366 4.66 25.95 -5.08
N LYS A 367 4.25 26.71 -4.06
CA LYS A 367 3.56 28.00 -4.25
C LYS A 367 4.44 29.05 -4.93
N GLN A 368 5.73 29.09 -4.62
CA GLN A 368 6.66 30.01 -5.29
C GLN A 368 6.81 29.69 -6.77
N VAL A 369 6.93 28.39 -7.10
CA VAL A 369 7.02 27.93 -8.48
C VAL A 369 5.70 28.15 -9.23
N ALA A 370 4.57 27.86 -8.61
CA ALA A 370 3.26 28.09 -9.18
C ALA A 370 3.03 29.55 -9.54
N ALA A 371 3.44 30.49 -8.68
CA ALA A 371 3.34 31.92 -8.98
C ALA A 371 4.22 32.38 -10.17
N LYS A 372 5.35 31.69 -10.42
CA LYS A 372 6.16 31.92 -11.64
C LYS A 372 5.46 31.32 -12.85
N LEU A 373 4.98 30.07 -12.74
CA LEU A 373 4.25 29.39 -13.80
C LEU A 373 3.02 30.17 -14.26
N GLU A 374 2.22 30.73 -13.34
CA GLU A 374 1.07 31.54 -13.66
C GLU A 374 1.44 32.74 -14.58
N LYS A 375 2.51 33.44 -14.23
CA LYS A 375 2.99 34.59 -15.01
C LYS A 375 3.50 34.20 -16.39
N GLU A 376 4.26 33.11 -16.45
CA GLU A 376 4.84 32.61 -17.71
C GLU A 376 3.77 32.08 -18.65
N VAL A 377 2.80 31.28 -18.13
CA VAL A 377 1.68 30.79 -18.94
C VAL A 377 0.85 31.95 -19.47
N CYS A 378 0.51 32.96 -18.64
CA CYS A 378 -0.23 34.15 -19.11
C CYS A 378 0.54 34.91 -20.19
N ARG A 379 1.87 35.04 -20.07
CA ARG A 379 2.73 35.68 -21.08
C ARG A 379 2.72 34.89 -22.41
N GLU A 380 2.87 33.58 -22.35
CA GLU A 380 2.84 32.71 -23.53
C GLU A 380 1.46 32.76 -24.22
N LEU A 381 0.38 32.73 -23.44
CA LEU A 381 -0.98 32.84 -23.98
C LEU A 381 -1.24 34.20 -24.64
N ALA A 382 -0.76 35.28 -24.05
CA ALA A 382 -0.83 36.62 -24.68
C ALA A 382 -0.04 36.67 -25.99
N TYR A 383 1.12 36.01 -26.08
CA TYR A 383 1.87 35.86 -27.33
C TYR A 383 1.07 35.11 -28.39
N LEU A 384 0.31 34.08 -28.00
CA LEU A 384 -0.53 33.26 -28.87
C LEU A 384 -1.89 33.94 -29.24
N ASP A 385 -1.98 35.24 -29.14
CA ASP A 385 -3.17 36.07 -29.40
C ASP A 385 -4.39 35.70 -28.53
N MET A 386 -4.11 35.34 -27.28
CA MET A 386 -5.11 35.12 -26.23
C MET A 386 -4.88 36.10 -25.06
N PRO A 387 -4.93 37.44 -25.30
CA PRO A 387 -4.74 38.41 -24.25
C PRO A 387 -5.94 38.43 -23.30
N GLY A 388 -5.68 38.65 -22.02
CA GLY A 388 -6.75 38.71 -21.01
C GLY A 388 -7.11 37.34 -20.37
N ILE A 389 -6.48 36.26 -20.80
CA ILE A 389 -6.59 35.00 -20.11
C ILE A 389 -5.93 35.09 -18.74
N ARG A 390 -6.59 34.50 -17.79
CA ARG A 390 -6.09 34.36 -16.42
C ARG A 390 -5.88 32.89 -16.09
N PHE A 391 -4.64 32.49 -15.85
CA PHE A 391 -4.26 31.16 -15.39
C PHE A 391 -3.95 31.23 -13.90
N VAL A 392 -4.49 30.31 -13.12
CA VAL A 392 -4.35 30.24 -11.66
C VAL A 392 -4.03 28.82 -11.25
N VAL A 393 -3.08 28.65 -10.35
CA VAL A 393 -2.74 27.38 -9.71
C VAL A 393 -3.34 27.38 -8.31
N GLU A 394 -4.45 26.69 -8.15
CA GLU A 394 -5.15 26.58 -6.88
C GLU A 394 -4.55 25.47 -6.03
N PHE A 395 -4.28 25.79 -4.74
CA PHE A 395 -3.79 24.84 -3.76
C PHE A 395 -4.86 24.51 -2.74
N GLY A 396 -5.14 23.22 -2.58
CA GLY A 396 -5.95 22.68 -1.48
C GLY A 396 -5.09 21.88 -0.51
N LYS A 397 -5.57 21.67 0.71
CA LYS A 397 -4.94 20.82 1.71
C LYS A 397 -5.64 19.45 1.73
N GLY A 398 -4.95 18.42 1.33
CA GLY A 398 -5.38 17.03 1.38
C GLY A 398 -4.83 16.25 2.58
N LYS A 399 -4.91 14.93 2.51
CA LYS A 399 -4.27 14.02 3.47
C LYS A 399 -2.77 13.90 3.16
N LEU A 400 -1.97 13.68 4.20
CA LEU A 400 -0.56 13.34 4.03
C LEU A 400 -0.40 12.08 3.17
N SER A 401 0.38 12.17 2.11
CA SER A 401 0.65 11.11 1.14
C SER A 401 2.14 11.07 0.82
N SER A 402 2.58 10.11 -0.01
CA SER A 402 3.99 10.02 -0.46
C SER A 402 4.47 11.23 -1.28
N ILE A 403 3.55 12.04 -1.79
CA ILE A 403 3.83 13.25 -2.59
C ILE A 403 3.52 14.55 -1.84
N GLY A 404 3.30 14.51 -0.52
CA GLY A 404 2.95 15.68 0.29
C GLY A 404 1.48 15.72 0.71
N GLN A 405 1.04 16.91 1.14
CA GLN A 405 -0.34 17.17 1.56
C GLN A 405 -1.14 18.01 0.56
N ASP A 406 -0.49 18.52 -0.49
CA ASP A 406 -1.12 19.47 -1.41
C ASP A 406 -1.99 18.74 -2.43
N THR A 407 -3.16 19.29 -2.68
CA THR A 407 -3.91 19.10 -3.92
C THR A 407 -3.71 20.32 -4.78
N VAL A 408 -3.33 20.13 -6.03
CA VAL A 408 -3.07 21.23 -6.97
C VAL A 408 -4.04 21.14 -8.12
N GLN A 409 -4.67 22.27 -8.47
CA GLN A 409 -5.57 22.34 -9.61
C GLN A 409 -5.27 23.54 -10.49
N PHE A 410 -5.12 23.31 -11.80
CA PHE A 410 -4.97 24.37 -12.78
C PHE A 410 -6.34 24.88 -13.19
N LEU A 411 -6.54 26.17 -12.97
CA LEU A 411 -7.75 26.87 -13.32
C LEU A 411 -7.44 27.93 -14.39
N ILE A 412 -8.40 28.17 -15.26
CA ILE A 412 -8.28 29.16 -16.29
C ILE A 412 -9.58 29.96 -16.46
N SER A 413 -9.45 31.23 -16.75
CA SER A 413 -10.53 32.08 -17.25
C SER A 413 -10.15 32.60 -18.63
N THR A 414 -10.97 32.30 -19.62
CA THR A 414 -10.74 32.72 -21.01
C THR A 414 -11.31 34.11 -21.30
N ASN A 415 -12.23 34.59 -20.47
CA ASN A 415 -12.87 35.91 -20.62
C ASN A 415 -12.58 36.79 -19.39
N PRO A 416 -12.22 38.09 -19.60
CA PRO A 416 -12.08 39.00 -18.48
C PRO A 416 -13.39 39.13 -17.68
N GLY A 417 -13.29 39.02 -16.35
CA GLY A 417 -14.44 39.10 -15.44
C GLY A 417 -15.13 37.78 -15.11
N GLU A 418 -14.83 36.70 -15.82
CA GLU A 418 -15.31 35.36 -15.43
C GLU A 418 -14.41 34.74 -14.35
N PRO A 419 -15.00 33.94 -13.41
CA PRO A 419 -14.21 33.21 -12.45
C PRO A 419 -13.40 32.11 -13.16
N PRO A 420 -12.16 31.81 -12.71
CA PRO A 420 -11.37 30.71 -13.23
C PRO A 420 -12.07 29.35 -13.03
N LYS A 421 -12.02 28.49 -14.03
CA LYS A 421 -12.62 27.15 -14.04
C LYS A 421 -11.55 26.09 -14.33
N PRO A 422 -11.72 24.85 -13.91
CA PRO A 422 -10.81 23.76 -14.24
C PRO A 422 -10.55 23.63 -15.74
N LEU A 423 -9.32 23.34 -16.15
CA LEU A 423 -8.93 23.16 -17.56
C LEU A 423 -9.86 22.19 -18.31
N ALA A 424 -10.28 21.12 -17.66
CA ALA A 424 -11.19 20.12 -18.23
C ALA A 424 -12.58 20.68 -18.61
N LYS A 425 -12.94 21.89 -18.17
CA LYS A 425 -14.23 22.53 -18.48
C LYS A 425 -14.14 23.53 -19.62
N ILE A 426 -13.02 23.60 -20.33
CA ILE A 426 -12.87 24.46 -21.53
C ILE A 426 -13.64 23.81 -22.67
N ALA A 427 -14.52 24.60 -23.30
CA ALA A 427 -15.43 24.07 -24.33
C ALA A 427 -14.82 24.02 -25.75
N SER A 428 -13.73 24.76 -26.02
CA SER A 428 -13.12 24.90 -27.35
C SER A 428 -11.83 24.07 -27.45
N GLY A 429 -11.79 23.08 -28.34
CA GLY A 429 -10.60 22.25 -28.61
C GLY A 429 -9.39 23.10 -29.05
N GLY A 430 -9.57 24.09 -29.93
CA GLY A 430 -8.47 24.95 -30.38
C GLY A 430 -7.92 25.87 -29.28
N GLU A 431 -8.75 26.34 -28.36
CA GLU A 431 -8.29 27.12 -27.20
C GLU A 431 -7.50 26.21 -26.24
N LEU A 432 -8.02 25.01 -26.00
CA LEU A 432 -7.34 24.02 -25.16
C LEU A 432 -5.97 23.65 -25.74
N SER A 433 -5.87 23.39 -27.06
CA SER A 433 -4.60 23.05 -27.70
C SER A 433 -3.57 24.20 -27.58
N ARG A 434 -4.00 25.47 -27.69
CA ARG A 434 -3.10 26.63 -27.48
C ARG A 434 -2.65 26.77 -26.03
N ILE A 435 -3.54 26.53 -25.07
CA ILE A 435 -3.20 26.53 -23.65
C ILE A 435 -2.19 25.43 -23.36
N MET A 436 -2.41 24.24 -23.92
CA MET A 436 -1.48 23.13 -23.83
C MET A 436 -0.12 23.45 -24.43
N LEU A 437 -0.11 24.09 -25.62
CA LEU A 437 1.14 24.54 -26.23
C LEU A 437 1.88 25.54 -25.32
N ALA A 438 1.20 26.51 -24.73
CA ALA A 438 1.80 27.46 -23.81
C ALA A 438 2.44 26.78 -22.59
N ILE A 439 1.71 25.86 -21.94
CA ILE A 439 2.22 25.11 -20.79
C ILE A 439 3.38 24.21 -21.21
N LYS A 440 3.26 23.49 -22.33
CA LYS A 440 4.32 22.59 -22.84
C LYS A 440 5.57 23.33 -23.29
N THR A 441 5.44 24.56 -23.82
CA THR A 441 6.61 25.40 -24.12
C THR A 441 7.44 25.69 -22.87
N ILE A 442 6.79 25.87 -21.72
CA ILE A 442 7.47 26.13 -20.44
C ILE A 442 8.10 24.85 -19.89
N LEU A 443 7.45 23.70 -20.10
CA LEU A 443 7.89 22.40 -19.62
C LEU A 443 8.88 21.68 -20.57
N ALA A 444 9.06 22.14 -21.80
CA ALA A 444 9.75 21.41 -22.89
C ALA A 444 11.15 20.89 -22.49
N HIS A 445 11.92 21.65 -21.71
CA HIS A 445 13.25 21.22 -21.26
C HIS A 445 13.25 20.18 -20.12
N LYS A 446 12.09 19.88 -19.55
CA LYS A 446 11.94 18.97 -18.38
C LYS A 446 10.97 17.81 -18.64
N ASP A 447 10.24 17.83 -19.75
CA ASP A 447 9.28 16.78 -20.11
C ASP A 447 10.03 15.60 -20.76
N THR A 448 9.83 14.40 -20.23
CA THR A 448 10.47 13.17 -20.73
C THR A 448 9.75 12.56 -21.94
N VAL A 449 8.63 13.14 -22.38
CA VAL A 449 7.84 12.63 -23.51
C VAL A 449 8.50 12.97 -24.83
N GLY A 450 8.86 11.94 -25.59
CA GLY A 450 9.63 12.10 -26.82
C GLY A 450 8.84 12.62 -28.04
N THR A 451 7.49 12.60 -28.02
CA THR A 451 6.65 13.02 -29.16
C THR A 451 5.39 13.75 -28.68
N LEU A 452 5.15 14.95 -29.22
CA LEU A 452 3.95 15.74 -28.98
C LEU A 452 3.11 15.81 -30.28
N ILE A 453 1.80 15.63 -30.15
CA ILE A 453 0.86 15.71 -31.27
C ILE A 453 -0.13 16.83 -30.99
N PHE A 454 -0.26 17.77 -31.92
CA PHE A 454 -1.23 18.85 -31.84
C PHE A 454 -2.27 18.73 -32.97
N ASP A 455 -3.52 18.58 -32.60
CA ASP A 455 -4.64 18.56 -33.54
C ASP A 455 -5.50 19.78 -33.37
N GLU A 456 -5.94 20.38 -34.51
CA GLU A 456 -6.83 21.55 -34.59
C GLU A 456 -6.35 22.79 -33.83
N ILE A 457 -5.04 22.96 -33.62
CA ILE A 457 -4.46 24.06 -32.84
C ILE A 457 -4.74 25.44 -33.46
N ASP A 458 -4.99 25.48 -34.76
CA ASP A 458 -5.27 26.65 -35.59
C ASP A 458 -6.77 26.95 -35.78
N THR A 459 -7.65 26.23 -35.07
CA THR A 459 -9.10 26.47 -35.15
C THR A 459 -9.47 27.82 -34.54
N GLY A 460 -10.16 28.66 -35.35
CA GLY A 460 -10.68 29.95 -34.91
C GLY A 460 -9.62 31.05 -34.77
N VAL A 461 -8.43 30.89 -35.36
CA VAL A 461 -7.37 31.93 -35.29
C VAL A 461 -7.10 32.60 -36.64
N SER A 462 -6.60 33.85 -36.60
CA SER A 462 -6.17 34.61 -37.76
C SER A 462 -4.81 34.12 -38.29
N GLY A 463 -4.47 34.47 -39.55
CA GLY A 463 -3.17 34.12 -40.14
C GLY A 463 -1.97 34.59 -39.33
N ARG A 464 -2.04 35.74 -38.66
CA ARG A 464 -0.99 36.25 -37.77
C ARG A 464 -0.83 35.40 -36.52
N ALA A 465 -1.93 34.96 -35.93
CA ALA A 465 -1.89 34.07 -34.78
C ALA A 465 -1.36 32.69 -35.16
N SER A 466 -1.78 32.16 -36.33
CA SER A 466 -1.26 30.89 -36.88
C SER A 466 0.25 30.94 -37.10
N GLN A 467 0.82 32.07 -37.54
CA GLN A 467 2.26 32.21 -37.68
C GLN A 467 2.98 32.14 -36.31
N LYS A 468 2.46 32.82 -35.29
CA LYS A 468 3.01 32.76 -33.93
C LYS A 468 2.94 31.33 -33.34
N ILE A 469 1.81 30.64 -33.56
CA ILE A 469 1.64 29.23 -33.17
C ILE A 469 2.71 28.38 -33.87
N GLY A 470 2.89 28.52 -35.18
CA GLY A 470 3.89 27.79 -35.93
C GLY A 470 5.32 28.01 -35.44
N LEU A 471 5.68 29.25 -35.11
CA LEU A 471 6.99 29.56 -34.52
C LEU A 471 7.18 28.90 -33.16
N LYS A 472 6.15 28.85 -32.32
CA LYS A 472 6.21 28.16 -31.03
C LYS A 472 6.30 26.65 -31.21
N LEU A 473 5.54 26.05 -32.12
CA LEU A 473 5.65 24.63 -32.44
C LEU A 473 7.06 24.27 -32.92
N ARG A 474 7.67 25.14 -33.75
CA ARG A 474 9.05 24.95 -34.23
C ARG A 474 10.07 25.02 -33.07
N ALA A 475 9.90 25.99 -32.17
CA ALA A 475 10.77 26.13 -31.00
C ALA A 475 10.68 24.89 -30.08
N VAL A 476 9.47 24.38 -29.81
CA VAL A 476 9.29 23.11 -29.05
C VAL A 476 9.89 21.94 -29.80
N ALA A 477 9.85 21.98 -31.14
CA ALA A 477 10.34 20.89 -31.98
C ALA A 477 11.88 20.82 -32.09
N GLU A 478 12.62 21.76 -31.51
CA GLU A 478 14.09 21.70 -31.39
C GLU A 478 14.52 20.56 -30.45
N ASP A 479 13.80 20.37 -29.35
CA ASP A 479 14.12 19.38 -28.31
C ASP A 479 13.23 18.13 -28.38
N THR A 480 12.00 18.26 -28.91
CA THR A 480 10.98 17.20 -28.87
C THR A 480 10.37 17.02 -30.27
N GLN A 481 10.11 15.80 -30.71
CA GLN A 481 9.38 15.60 -31.96
C GLN A 481 7.96 16.15 -31.85
N VAL A 482 7.57 17.00 -32.79
CA VAL A 482 6.20 17.56 -32.89
C VAL A 482 5.53 17.09 -34.16
N ILE A 483 4.29 16.57 -34.03
CA ILE A 483 3.41 16.23 -35.13
C ILE A 483 2.19 17.15 -35.03
N CYS A 484 1.96 17.98 -36.05
CA CYS A 484 0.86 18.95 -36.07
C CYS A 484 -0.09 18.68 -37.22
N VAL A 485 -1.37 18.52 -36.90
CA VAL A 485 -2.44 18.47 -37.92
C VAL A 485 -3.03 19.87 -38.05
N THR A 486 -2.96 20.45 -39.27
CA THR A 486 -3.34 21.84 -39.51
C THR A 486 -4.00 22.06 -40.86
N HIS A 487 -4.75 23.13 -40.96
CA HIS A 487 -5.25 23.67 -42.21
C HIS A 487 -4.65 25.05 -42.54
N SER A 488 -3.66 25.49 -41.74
CA SER A 488 -2.98 26.80 -41.90
C SER A 488 -1.71 26.68 -42.75
N ALA A 489 -1.65 27.45 -43.80
CA ALA A 489 -0.44 27.58 -44.63
C ALA A 489 0.75 28.16 -43.83
N GLN A 490 0.50 29.02 -42.86
CA GLN A 490 1.50 29.65 -42.01
C GLN A 490 2.21 28.62 -41.12
N ILE A 491 1.46 27.71 -40.52
CA ILE A 491 2.03 26.62 -39.72
C ILE A 491 2.76 25.63 -40.63
N ALA A 492 2.13 25.24 -41.74
CA ALA A 492 2.68 24.26 -42.68
C ALA A 492 3.97 24.71 -43.36
N SER A 493 4.15 26.03 -43.56
CA SER A 493 5.39 26.56 -44.11
C SER A 493 6.61 26.35 -43.23
N LEU A 494 6.41 26.31 -41.89
CA LEU A 494 7.48 26.12 -40.88
C LEU A 494 7.87 24.67 -40.63
N ALA A 495 7.19 23.70 -41.25
CA ALA A 495 7.45 22.28 -41.08
C ALA A 495 8.85 21.85 -41.55
N GLY A 496 9.52 21.00 -40.77
CA GLY A 496 10.71 20.25 -41.25
C GLY A 496 10.32 19.16 -42.22
N ALA A 497 9.24 18.43 -41.96
CA ALA A 497 8.63 17.45 -42.84
C ALA A 497 7.14 17.76 -43.02
N HIS A 498 6.66 17.73 -44.28
CA HIS A 498 5.28 18.03 -44.64
C HIS A 498 4.64 16.83 -45.35
N PHE A 499 3.52 16.36 -44.81
CA PHE A 499 2.77 15.22 -45.32
C PHE A 499 1.39 15.69 -45.80
N LEU A 500 1.04 15.28 -47.01
CA LEU A 500 -0.27 15.55 -47.58
C LEU A 500 -1.13 14.30 -47.49
N ILE A 501 -2.32 14.44 -46.92
CA ILE A 501 -3.33 13.40 -46.83
C ILE A 501 -4.42 13.68 -47.85
N GLN A 502 -4.55 12.81 -48.85
CA GLN A 502 -5.49 12.97 -49.97
C GLN A 502 -6.41 11.75 -50.11
N LYS A 503 -7.68 12.06 -50.42
CA LYS A 503 -8.64 11.02 -50.86
C LYS A 503 -8.51 10.78 -52.37
N GLN A 504 -8.49 9.52 -52.73
CA GLN A 504 -8.56 9.09 -54.13
C GLN A 504 -9.74 8.13 -54.28
N VAL A 505 -10.67 8.47 -55.18
CA VAL A 505 -11.78 7.58 -55.52
C VAL A 505 -11.36 6.67 -56.63
N LYS A 506 -11.39 5.35 -56.41
CA LYS A 506 -11.15 4.31 -57.44
C LYS A 506 -12.38 3.40 -57.51
N GLY A 507 -13.18 3.55 -58.59
CA GLY A 507 -14.47 2.88 -58.71
C GLY A 507 -15.45 3.38 -57.68
N GLU A 508 -16.12 2.49 -56.96
CA GLU A 508 -17.07 2.83 -55.86
C GLU A 508 -16.43 2.98 -54.49
N ARG A 509 -15.10 2.90 -54.39
CA ARG A 509 -14.39 2.93 -53.10
C ARG A 509 -13.46 4.13 -52.99
N THR A 510 -13.43 4.71 -51.79
CA THR A 510 -12.50 5.80 -51.40
C THR A 510 -11.27 5.21 -50.72
N TYR A 511 -10.11 5.70 -51.13
CA TYR A 511 -8.81 5.38 -50.54
C TYR A 511 -8.15 6.65 -50.06
N THR A 512 -7.47 6.59 -48.93
CA THR A 512 -6.65 7.70 -48.45
C THR A 512 -5.17 7.34 -48.59
N HIS A 513 -4.42 8.24 -49.16
CA HIS A 513 -2.97 8.16 -49.32
C HIS A 513 -2.30 9.26 -48.48
N VAL A 514 -1.17 8.92 -47.86
CA VAL A 514 -0.30 9.87 -47.16
C VAL A 514 0.99 9.97 -47.94
N GLN A 515 1.33 11.18 -48.39
CA GLN A 515 2.51 11.44 -49.17
C GLN A 515 3.38 12.49 -48.52
N ARG A 516 4.68 12.23 -48.35
CA ARG A 516 5.66 13.26 -48.01
C ARG A 516 5.89 14.17 -49.19
N LEU A 517 5.81 15.47 -48.95
CA LEU A 517 5.97 16.49 -49.99
C LEU A 517 7.43 16.95 -50.12
N ASP A 518 7.92 17.09 -51.34
CA ASP A 518 9.12 17.85 -51.64
C ASP A 518 8.83 19.36 -51.68
N PHE A 519 9.80 20.20 -52.00
CA PHE A 519 9.66 21.63 -52.02
C PHE A 519 8.51 22.11 -52.92
N ASP A 520 8.43 21.59 -54.15
CA ASP A 520 7.41 21.96 -55.13
C ASP A 520 6.02 21.45 -54.72
N GLY A 521 5.95 20.28 -54.18
CA GLY A 521 4.72 19.73 -53.59
C GLY A 521 4.22 20.58 -52.39
N ARG A 522 5.11 21.03 -51.54
CA ARG A 522 4.80 21.93 -50.44
C ARG A 522 4.28 23.27 -50.94
N ALA A 523 4.97 23.89 -51.93
CA ALA A 523 4.53 25.14 -52.50
C ALA A 523 3.11 25.05 -53.08
N ARG A 524 2.82 23.96 -53.82
CA ARG A 524 1.48 23.72 -54.34
C ARG A 524 0.43 23.53 -53.26
N GLU A 525 0.74 22.78 -52.23
CA GLU A 525 -0.20 22.51 -51.14
C GLU A 525 -0.47 23.82 -50.32
N LEU A 526 0.55 24.62 -50.05
CA LEU A 526 0.38 25.91 -49.39
C LEU A 526 -0.48 26.84 -50.25
N ALA A 527 -0.22 26.92 -51.56
CA ALA A 527 -1.04 27.70 -52.50
C ALA A 527 -2.50 27.22 -52.50
N ARG A 528 -2.75 25.90 -52.48
CA ARG A 528 -4.10 25.32 -52.37
C ARG A 528 -4.81 25.76 -51.08
N ILE A 529 -4.11 25.73 -49.93
CA ILE A 529 -4.66 26.12 -48.63
C ILE A 529 -5.03 27.62 -48.64
N MET A 530 -4.21 28.46 -49.26
CA MET A 530 -4.44 29.93 -49.34
C MET A 530 -5.51 30.32 -50.33
N GLY A 531 -5.55 29.66 -51.50
CA GLY A 531 -6.37 30.10 -52.61
C GLY A 531 -7.63 29.26 -52.89
N GLY A 532 -7.77 28.12 -52.24
CA GLY A 532 -8.92 27.26 -52.48
C GLY A 532 -8.85 26.46 -53.78
N LEU A 533 -9.85 26.57 -54.66
CA LEU A 533 -10.01 25.69 -55.82
C LEU A 533 -9.02 25.97 -56.97
N GLU A 534 -8.58 27.22 -57.16
CA GLU A 534 -7.68 27.62 -58.24
C GLU A 534 -6.33 28.08 -57.70
N ILE A 535 -5.25 27.43 -58.16
CA ILE A 535 -3.88 27.83 -57.83
C ILE A 535 -3.40 28.81 -58.87
N THR A 536 -3.33 30.09 -58.54
CA THR A 536 -2.78 31.11 -59.42
C THR A 536 -1.25 31.19 -59.33
N PRO A 537 -0.54 31.69 -60.36
CA PRO A 537 0.91 31.88 -60.31
C PRO A 537 1.36 32.80 -59.16
N ALA A 538 0.54 33.78 -58.79
CA ALA A 538 0.81 34.66 -57.68
C ALA A 538 0.77 33.94 -56.34
N LEU A 539 -0.23 33.07 -56.10
CA LEU A 539 -0.33 32.25 -54.89
C LEU A 539 0.85 31.26 -54.78
N LEU A 540 1.27 30.70 -55.89
CA LEU A 540 2.42 29.78 -55.90
C LEU A 540 3.71 30.56 -55.52
N SER A 541 3.93 31.73 -56.10
CA SER A 541 5.08 32.57 -55.77
C SER A 541 5.08 32.99 -54.27
N THR A 542 3.91 33.33 -53.71
CA THR A 542 3.77 33.64 -52.29
C THR A 542 4.08 32.42 -51.43
N ALA A 543 3.61 31.24 -51.82
CA ALA A 543 3.88 30.00 -51.11
C ALA A 543 5.38 29.63 -51.11
N GLU A 544 6.06 29.82 -52.25
CA GLU A 544 7.51 29.61 -52.35
C GLU A 544 8.28 30.62 -51.49
N GLU A 545 7.88 31.88 -51.44
CA GLU A 545 8.47 32.91 -50.57
C GLU A 545 8.30 32.54 -49.08
N MET A 546 7.11 32.12 -48.67
CA MET A 546 6.87 31.62 -47.30
C MET A 546 7.80 30.46 -46.95
N LEU A 547 8.01 29.52 -47.85
CA LEU A 547 8.89 28.39 -47.61
C LEU A 547 10.37 28.76 -47.52
N ARG A 548 10.82 29.74 -48.30
CA ARG A 548 12.19 30.28 -48.26
C ARG A 548 12.44 31.05 -46.97
N THR A 549 11.54 31.98 -46.59
CA THR A 549 11.62 32.74 -45.36
C THR A 549 11.61 31.82 -44.10
N ALA A 550 10.82 30.75 -44.15
CA ALA A 550 10.78 29.75 -43.07
C ALA A 550 12.09 28.96 -42.90
N ARG A 551 12.91 28.82 -43.96
CA ARG A 551 14.22 28.16 -43.90
C ARG A 551 15.34 29.05 -43.43
N GLU A 552 15.23 30.37 -43.63
CA GLU A 552 16.25 31.38 -43.27
C GLU A 552 16.13 31.86 -41.82
N GLY A 553 14.97 31.73 -41.20
CA GLY A 553 14.69 32.07 -39.81
C GLY A 553 14.47 30.85 -38.93
#